data_af521b5233ccc54dc03067c261596746
#
_entry.id   af521b5233ccc54dc03067c261596746
#
_cell.length_a   1.000
_cell.length_b   1.000
_cell.length_c   1.000
_cell.angle_alpha   90.00
_cell.angle_beta   90.00
_cell.angle_gamma   90.00
#
_symmetry.space_group_name_H-M   'P 1'
#
loop_
_entity.id
_entity.type
_entity.pdbx_description
1 polymer ?
#
loop_
_entity_poly.entity_id
_entity_poly.type
_entity_poly.pdbx_seq_one_letter_code
_entity_poly.pdbx_strand_id
1 'polypeptide(L)'
;MKRLTEKQTRHSLTTQIVLWVVGFVSVLFITALFIMFHHARQSIYLEAMEKARQTLRTTELRIDNTLNEVETATRSFHWTVEKRLNRPQILDSLCRQFLKENPHVESCIIAFEPGVYPQYGIYHEVYAHRNHNDSTKIEVALNSGRHLYTREKWYFTPLHQERPIWIDPYIDEEHGETSIITAYGMPLHDKKGELVGVLSAHISMKWFADLVLSLRPFPHSHASVMGTDGHLIIHPDSTLEAHEAFFQKAFNDPTNEGHLAAISMKTGLIGHNEITLGDKHGFIFFHPFENAGWSVSIVCPESDIFSSYYSLQRLTLVISLIGLLLLALFCLFISHYQLRPLQHLVDAAQRMANGQMDEPVKVSHRTDEVGYVQNEFRQMQQSITHHIADITHLTDVLSQRNEDLKLAYEHAREADRMKDAVILNMSDRMEKSVKAIHATVADFRQHADAMDADECRHMADKIKKHTEITTELLGNLLEIADKKGEESL
;
A
#
# COMPACT_ATOMS: atom_id res chain seq x y z
N MET A 1 12.38 51.45 -37.61
CA MET A 1 11.78 51.33 -36.28
C MET A 1 11.13 49.98 -36.15
N LYS A 2 11.80 49.02 -35.50
CA LYS A 2 11.31 47.65 -35.28
C LYS A 2 10.20 47.69 -34.23
N ARG A 3 8.95 47.36 -34.61
CA ARG A 3 7.91 46.99 -33.64
C ARG A 3 8.20 45.58 -33.11
N LEU A 4 8.71 45.53 -31.91
CA LEU A 4 8.73 44.31 -31.10
C LEU A 4 7.28 44.01 -30.73
N THR A 5 6.69 43.04 -31.39
CA THR A 5 5.43 42.42 -30.94
C THR A 5 5.78 41.51 -29.77
N GLU A 6 5.72 42.01 -28.57
CA GLU A 6 5.68 41.22 -27.35
C GLU A 6 4.37 40.40 -27.36
N LYS A 7 4.49 39.16 -27.80
CA LYS A 7 3.45 38.14 -27.65
C LYS A 7 3.37 37.76 -26.20
N GLN A 8 2.78 38.60 -25.35
CA GLN A 8 2.39 38.17 -24.00
C GLN A 8 1.46 36.97 -24.16
N THR A 9 1.97 35.78 -23.82
CA THR A 9 1.17 34.59 -23.64
C THR A 9 0.27 34.82 -22.43
N ARG A 10 -0.85 35.50 -22.65
CA ARG A 10 -1.91 35.59 -21.65
C ARG A 10 -2.46 34.18 -21.45
N HIS A 11 -2.02 33.51 -20.41
CA HIS A 11 -2.71 32.30 -19.98
C HIS A 11 -4.18 32.66 -19.75
N SER A 12 -5.06 32.04 -20.52
CA SER A 12 -6.51 32.24 -20.38
C SER A 12 -6.89 32.01 -18.91
N LEU A 13 -7.75 32.86 -18.36
CA LEU A 13 -8.32 32.70 -17.01
C LEU A 13 -8.87 31.28 -16.82
N THR A 14 -9.44 30.73 -17.87
CA THR A 14 -9.87 29.32 -17.98
C THR A 14 -8.77 28.34 -17.61
N THR A 15 -7.59 28.50 -18.23
CA THR A 15 -6.45 27.58 -17.99
C THR A 15 -5.93 27.70 -16.55
N GLN A 16 -5.92 28.91 -16.00
CA GLN A 16 -5.47 29.14 -14.62
C GLN A 16 -6.44 28.50 -13.61
N ILE A 17 -7.75 28.69 -13.75
CA ILE A 17 -8.75 28.08 -12.86
C ILE A 17 -8.67 26.56 -12.91
N VAL A 18 -8.59 25.97 -14.11
CA VAL A 18 -8.45 24.52 -14.28
C VAL A 18 -7.18 24.01 -13.59
N LEU A 19 -6.07 24.69 -13.78
CA LEU A 19 -4.78 24.29 -13.22
C LEU A 19 -4.78 24.33 -11.68
N TRP A 20 -5.40 25.35 -11.09
CA TRP A 20 -5.53 25.47 -9.65
C TRP A 20 -6.48 24.42 -9.05
N VAL A 21 -7.64 24.23 -9.66
CA VAL A 21 -8.62 23.24 -9.16
C VAL A 21 -8.08 21.83 -9.29
N VAL A 22 -7.56 21.45 -10.46
CA VAL A 22 -6.99 20.14 -10.70
C VAL A 22 -5.75 19.93 -9.81
N GLY A 23 -4.89 20.94 -9.69
CA GLY A 23 -3.71 20.89 -8.83
C GLY A 23 -4.07 20.68 -7.36
N PHE A 24 -5.01 21.44 -6.82
CA PHE A 24 -5.46 21.29 -5.42
C PHE A 24 -6.08 19.91 -5.17
N VAL A 25 -6.99 19.46 -6.03
CA VAL A 25 -7.62 18.15 -5.92
C VAL A 25 -6.58 17.03 -6.03
N SER A 26 -5.60 17.19 -6.95
CA SER A 26 -4.51 16.20 -7.10
C SER A 26 -3.67 16.08 -5.84
N VAL A 27 -3.27 17.18 -5.22
CA VAL A 27 -2.49 17.17 -3.97
C VAL A 27 -3.27 16.50 -2.84
N LEU A 28 -4.54 16.86 -2.67
CA LEU A 28 -5.40 16.28 -1.65
C LEU A 28 -5.59 14.78 -1.86
N PHE A 29 -5.79 14.38 -3.11
CA PHE A 29 -5.99 12.98 -3.48
C PHE A 29 -4.72 12.15 -3.30
N ILE A 30 -3.55 12.66 -3.72
CA ILE A 30 -2.25 12.01 -3.52
C ILE A 30 -1.97 11.83 -2.03
N THR A 31 -2.25 12.85 -1.21
CA THR A 31 -2.08 12.76 0.25
C THR A 31 -2.98 11.68 0.86
N ALA A 32 -4.25 11.64 0.45
CA ALA A 32 -5.21 10.63 0.90
C ALA A 32 -4.77 9.22 0.50
N LEU A 33 -4.34 9.02 -0.74
CA LEU A 33 -3.81 7.75 -1.21
C LEU A 33 -2.55 7.32 -0.46
N PHE A 34 -1.63 8.25 -0.22
CA PHE A 34 -0.41 7.97 0.54
C PHE A 34 -0.73 7.46 1.96
N ILE A 35 -1.63 8.15 2.67
CA ILE A 35 -2.08 7.74 4.01
C ILE A 35 -2.76 6.37 3.95
N MET A 36 -3.67 6.17 3.01
CA MET A 36 -4.39 4.92 2.83
C MET A 36 -3.44 3.75 2.55
N PHE A 37 -2.50 3.91 1.62
CA PHE A 37 -1.54 2.86 1.28
C PHE A 37 -0.55 2.57 2.40
N HIS A 38 -0.13 3.60 3.14
CA HIS A 38 0.72 3.40 4.31
C HIS A 38 0.01 2.55 5.37
N HIS A 39 -1.24 2.88 5.72
CA HIS A 39 -2.03 2.10 6.67
C HIS A 39 -2.36 0.69 6.17
N ALA A 40 -2.73 0.55 4.90
CA ALA A 40 -3.02 -0.75 4.29
C ALA A 40 -1.80 -1.68 4.35
N ARG A 41 -0.61 -1.18 4.01
CA ARG A 41 0.64 -1.96 4.09
C ARG A 41 0.91 -2.43 5.51
N GLN A 42 0.76 -1.56 6.49
CA GLN A 42 0.97 -1.89 7.90
C GLN A 42 -0.04 -2.93 8.40
N SER A 43 -1.32 -2.79 8.04
CA SER A 43 -2.36 -3.76 8.42
C SER A 43 -2.11 -5.14 7.82
N ILE A 44 -1.76 -5.21 6.53
CA ILE A 44 -1.45 -6.47 5.86
C ILE A 44 -0.21 -7.12 6.46
N TYR A 45 0.81 -6.32 6.81
CA TYR A 45 2.00 -6.83 7.50
C TYR A 45 1.64 -7.48 8.84
N LEU A 46 0.86 -6.80 9.68
CA LEU A 46 0.44 -7.33 10.99
C LEU A 46 -0.44 -8.59 10.85
N GLU A 47 -1.36 -8.60 9.89
CA GLU A 47 -2.19 -9.77 9.60
C GLU A 47 -1.36 -10.97 9.13
N ALA A 48 -0.39 -10.73 8.24
CA ALA A 48 0.52 -11.78 7.76
C ALA A 48 1.38 -12.36 8.89
N MET A 49 1.90 -11.50 9.77
CA MET A 49 2.64 -11.88 10.97
C MET A 49 1.81 -12.81 11.85
N GLU A 50 0.58 -12.40 12.15
CA GLU A 50 -0.30 -13.18 13.03
C GLU A 50 -0.70 -14.51 12.38
N LYS A 51 -0.99 -14.52 11.09
CA LYS A 51 -1.31 -15.73 10.34
C LYS A 51 -0.14 -16.73 10.34
N ALA A 52 1.07 -16.27 10.07
CA ALA A 52 2.26 -17.13 10.08
C ALA A 52 2.52 -17.69 11.49
N ARG A 53 2.42 -16.85 12.52
CA ARG A 53 2.58 -17.23 13.91
C ARG A 53 1.53 -18.26 14.36
N GLN A 54 0.26 -18.08 14.02
CA GLN A 54 -0.81 -19.02 14.34
C GLN A 54 -0.61 -20.35 13.63
N THR A 55 -0.17 -20.32 12.37
CA THR A 55 0.14 -21.52 11.61
C THR A 55 1.28 -22.30 12.27
N LEU A 56 2.36 -21.65 12.65
CA LEU A 56 3.46 -22.26 13.39
C LEU A 56 2.99 -22.89 14.70
N ARG A 57 2.30 -22.11 15.52
CA ARG A 57 1.82 -22.55 16.84
C ARG A 57 0.88 -23.74 16.76
N THR A 58 -0.05 -23.72 15.79
CA THR A 58 -0.98 -24.85 15.60
C THR A 58 -0.22 -26.13 15.22
N THR A 59 0.81 -25.97 14.42
CA THR A 59 1.65 -27.11 13.98
C THR A 59 2.55 -27.60 15.08
N GLU A 60 3.19 -26.69 15.80
CA GLU A 60 3.98 -27.02 17.00
C GLU A 60 3.13 -27.83 17.97
N LEU A 61 1.94 -27.36 18.35
CA LEU A 61 1.05 -28.09 19.25
C LEU A 61 0.68 -29.48 18.73
N ARG A 62 0.48 -29.64 17.42
CA ARG A 62 0.17 -30.95 16.83
C ARG A 62 1.37 -31.89 16.90
N ILE A 63 2.57 -31.39 16.65
CA ILE A 63 3.80 -32.16 16.71
C ILE A 63 4.10 -32.51 18.16
N ASP A 64 4.08 -31.53 19.07
CA ASP A 64 4.34 -31.75 20.49
C ASP A 64 3.35 -32.75 21.11
N ASN A 65 2.09 -32.70 20.73
CA ASN A 65 1.10 -33.69 21.16
C ASN A 65 1.53 -35.12 20.75
N THR A 66 1.98 -35.31 19.50
CA THR A 66 2.42 -36.60 19.01
C THR A 66 3.73 -37.06 19.69
N LEU A 67 4.70 -36.14 19.88
CA LEU A 67 5.92 -36.44 20.61
C LEU A 67 5.63 -36.81 22.07
N ASN A 68 4.76 -36.05 22.73
CA ASN A 68 4.30 -36.29 24.10
C ASN A 68 3.56 -37.65 24.24
N GLU A 69 2.75 -38.02 23.24
CA GLU A 69 2.07 -39.30 23.19
C GLU A 69 3.09 -40.44 23.17
N VAL A 70 4.07 -40.35 22.27
CA VAL A 70 5.18 -41.34 22.18
C VAL A 70 6.02 -41.35 23.44
N GLU A 71 6.38 -40.22 23.99
CA GLU A 71 7.13 -40.11 25.25
C GLU A 71 6.39 -40.75 26.41
N THR A 72 5.09 -40.41 26.58
CA THR A 72 4.25 -40.96 27.66
C THR A 72 4.09 -42.47 27.53
N ALA A 73 3.84 -42.95 26.31
CA ALA A 73 3.74 -44.37 26.03
C ALA A 73 5.05 -45.10 26.34
N THR A 74 6.18 -44.53 25.89
CA THR A 74 7.50 -45.11 26.12
C THR A 74 7.88 -45.12 27.60
N ARG A 75 7.60 -44.06 28.36
CA ARG A 75 7.78 -44.00 29.82
C ARG A 75 6.96 -45.09 30.55
N SER A 76 5.71 -45.26 30.17
CA SER A 76 4.84 -46.29 30.73
C SER A 76 5.35 -47.71 30.40
N PHE A 77 5.82 -47.88 29.16
CA PHE A 77 6.39 -49.15 28.71
C PHE A 77 7.74 -49.44 29.39
N HIS A 78 8.59 -48.43 29.55
CA HIS A 78 9.88 -48.51 30.25
C HIS A 78 9.72 -49.13 31.64
N TRP A 79 8.78 -48.64 32.46
CA TRP A 79 8.48 -49.21 33.77
C TRP A 79 8.05 -50.69 33.69
N THR A 80 7.34 -51.07 32.64
CA THR A 80 6.93 -52.47 32.39
C THR A 80 8.11 -53.34 32.04
N VAL A 81 9.06 -52.84 31.26
CA VAL A 81 10.29 -53.52 30.86
C VAL A 81 11.20 -53.74 32.06
N GLU A 82 11.50 -52.68 32.85
CA GLU A 82 12.37 -52.78 34.04
C GLU A 82 11.88 -53.83 35.03
N LYS A 83 10.59 -53.93 35.27
CA LYS A 83 10.04 -54.98 36.15
C LYS A 83 10.21 -56.41 35.63
N ARG A 84 10.44 -56.57 34.33
CA ARG A 84 10.53 -57.88 33.66
C ARG A 84 11.93 -58.22 33.11
N LEU A 85 12.95 -57.44 33.45
CA LEU A 85 14.32 -57.70 33.03
C LEU A 85 14.83 -59.10 33.44
N ASN A 86 14.26 -59.71 34.51
CA ASN A 86 14.57 -61.08 34.91
C ASN A 86 13.92 -62.13 33.99
N ARG A 87 13.13 -61.76 33.00
CA ARG A 87 12.47 -62.68 32.05
C ARG A 87 12.63 -62.16 30.62
N PRO A 88 13.88 -62.16 30.09
CA PRO A 88 14.12 -61.55 28.75
C PRO A 88 13.36 -62.27 27.63
N GLN A 89 12.88 -63.47 27.81
CA GLN A 89 12.11 -64.24 26.81
C GLN A 89 10.74 -63.62 26.46
N ILE A 90 10.22 -62.74 27.27
CA ILE A 90 8.92 -62.12 27.01
C ILE A 90 9.03 -60.70 26.42
N LEU A 91 10.24 -60.14 26.34
CA LEU A 91 10.47 -58.79 25.89
C LEU A 91 10.07 -58.60 24.43
N ASP A 92 10.23 -59.62 23.58
CA ASP A 92 9.80 -59.64 22.19
C ASP A 92 8.27 -59.45 22.04
N SER A 93 7.53 -60.19 22.85
CA SER A 93 6.06 -60.10 22.84
C SER A 93 5.58 -58.74 23.40
N LEU A 94 6.30 -58.19 24.39
CA LEU A 94 5.98 -56.87 24.94
C LEU A 94 6.28 -55.75 23.93
N CYS A 95 7.41 -55.78 23.22
CA CYS A 95 7.72 -54.83 22.16
C CYS A 95 6.69 -54.89 21.03
N ARG A 96 6.28 -56.12 20.64
CA ARG A 96 5.22 -56.30 19.64
C ARG A 96 3.89 -55.69 20.09
N GLN A 97 3.51 -55.87 21.35
CA GLN A 97 2.30 -55.29 21.90
C GLN A 97 2.39 -53.77 21.97
N PHE A 98 3.54 -53.25 22.42
CA PHE A 98 3.79 -51.82 22.49
C PHE A 98 3.61 -51.14 21.12
N LEU A 99 4.17 -51.70 20.06
CA LEU A 99 4.01 -51.20 18.69
C LEU A 99 2.53 -51.28 18.23
N LYS A 100 1.85 -52.37 18.57
CA LYS A 100 0.44 -52.53 18.18
C LYS A 100 -0.46 -51.44 18.78
N GLU A 101 -0.18 -51.04 20.03
CA GLU A 101 -0.96 -50.03 20.76
C GLU A 101 -0.56 -48.58 20.39
N ASN A 102 0.62 -48.37 19.80
CA ASN A 102 1.18 -47.08 19.50
C ASN A 102 1.46 -46.92 18.01
N PRO A 103 0.46 -46.53 17.21
CA PRO A 103 0.57 -46.47 15.74
C PRO A 103 1.64 -45.50 15.22
N HIS A 104 1.99 -44.46 15.98
CA HIS A 104 3.04 -43.48 15.63
C HIS A 104 4.46 -43.99 15.84
N VAL A 105 4.63 -45.09 16.58
CA VAL A 105 5.93 -45.73 16.78
C VAL A 105 6.21 -46.73 15.65
N GLU A 106 7.31 -46.52 14.93
CA GLU A 106 7.73 -47.34 13.79
C GLU A 106 8.48 -48.58 14.28
N SER A 107 9.40 -48.38 15.24
CA SER A 107 10.14 -49.51 15.87
C SER A 107 10.38 -49.25 17.36
N CYS A 108 10.53 -50.37 18.06
CA CYS A 108 10.85 -50.40 19.48
C CYS A 108 12.05 -51.29 19.70
N ILE A 109 13.09 -50.78 20.34
CA ILE A 109 14.34 -51.48 20.58
C ILE A 109 14.64 -51.52 22.08
N ILE A 110 14.95 -52.70 22.58
CA ILE A 110 15.52 -52.87 23.90
C ILE A 110 16.91 -53.44 23.69
N ALA A 111 17.95 -52.67 23.97
CA ALA A 111 19.34 -53.07 23.80
C ALA A 111 20.06 -53.02 25.14
N PHE A 112 20.79 -54.07 25.43
CA PHE A 112 21.44 -54.24 26.71
C PHE A 112 22.94 -53.96 26.65
N GLU A 113 23.50 -53.57 27.80
CA GLU A 113 24.93 -53.48 27.96
C GLU A 113 25.60 -54.86 27.65
N PRO A 114 26.79 -54.85 27.03
CA PRO A 114 27.49 -56.08 26.68
C PRO A 114 27.69 -57.00 27.88
N GLY A 115 27.20 -58.21 27.76
CA GLY A 115 27.40 -59.27 28.81
C GLY A 115 26.29 -59.29 29.88
N VAL A 116 25.29 -58.48 29.85
CA VAL A 116 24.13 -58.49 30.82
C VAL A 116 23.41 -59.84 30.76
N TYR A 117 23.23 -60.39 29.56
CA TYR A 117 22.61 -61.71 29.37
C TYR A 117 23.56 -62.68 28.64
N PRO A 118 24.57 -63.33 29.34
CA PRO A 118 25.56 -64.16 28.69
C PRO A 118 25.01 -65.35 27.89
N GLN A 119 23.78 -65.79 28.24
CA GLN A 119 23.08 -66.89 27.56
C GLN A 119 22.63 -66.52 26.15
N TYR A 120 22.52 -65.22 25.81
CA TYR A 120 22.13 -64.71 24.47
C TYR A 120 23.30 -64.16 23.68
N GLY A 121 24.54 -64.23 24.24
CA GLY A 121 25.75 -63.67 23.62
C GLY A 121 26.29 -62.45 24.32
N ILE A 122 27.33 -61.83 23.73
CA ILE A 122 27.93 -60.62 24.27
C ILE A 122 26.94 -59.40 24.08
N TYR A 123 26.34 -59.34 22.93
CA TYR A 123 25.39 -58.29 22.57
C TYR A 123 23.99 -58.90 22.53
N HIS A 124 23.06 -58.32 23.24
CA HIS A 124 21.67 -58.77 23.24
C HIS A 124 20.75 -57.57 23.02
N GLU A 125 19.91 -57.67 21.97
CA GLU A 125 18.88 -56.70 21.65
C GLU A 125 17.59 -57.41 21.24
N VAL A 126 16.48 -56.75 21.51
CA VAL A 126 15.15 -57.07 21.00
C VAL A 126 14.70 -55.92 20.11
N TYR A 127 14.58 -56.18 18.82
CA TYR A 127 14.16 -55.18 17.83
C TYR A 127 12.82 -55.57 17.23
N ALA A 128 11.80 -54.80 17.55
CA ALA A 128 10.49 -54.93 16.96
C ALA A 128 10.24 -53.74 16.01
N HIS A 129 9.79 -54.01 14.81
CA HIS A 129 9.51 -52.95 13.81
C HIS A 129 8.27 -53.27 12.98
N ARG A 130 7.66 -52.25 12.39
CA ARG A 130 6.60 -52.39 11.40
C ARG A 130 7.19 -52.83 10.08
N ASN A 131 6.48 -53.77 9.40
CA ASN A 131 6.89 -54.13 8.05
C ASN A 131 6.68 -52.99 7.08
N HIS A 132 7.68 -52.66 6.28
CA HIS A 132 7.66 -51.52 5.34
C HIS A 132 6.56 -51.61 4.27
N ASN A 133 6.27 -52.86 3.82
CA ASN A 133 5.27 -53.11 2.79
C ASN A 133 3.85 -53.24 3.38
N ASP A 134 3.74 -53.54 4.67
CA ASP A 134 2.46 -53.74 5.37
C ASP A 134 2.63 -53.29 6.83
N SER A 135 2.38 -52.04 7.10
CA SER A 135 2.52 -51.40 8.43
C SER A 135 1.63 -52.05 9.52
N THR A 136 0.71 -52.92 9.12
CA THR A 136 -0.11 -53.69 10.08
C THR A 136 0.64 -54.90 10.65
N LYS A 137 1.70 -55.36 9.95
CA LYS A 137 2.52 -56.46 10.38
C LYS A 137 3.70 -55.94 11.20
N ILE A 138 3.91 -56.57 12.34
CA ILE A 138 5.04 -56.29 13.23
C ILE A 138 5.97 -57.48 13.22
N GLU A 139 7.21 -57.24 12.84
CA GLU A 139 8.30 -58.21 12.84
C GLU A 139 9.17 -58.01 14.08
N VAL A 140 9.75 -59.06 14.59
CA VAL A 140 10.66 -58.99 15.73
C VAL A 140 11.93 -59.80 15.40
N ALA A 141 13.04 -59.11 15.52
CA ALA A 141 14.36 -59.69 15.40
C ALA A 141 15.04 -59.73 16.77
N LEU A 142 15.68 -60.85 17.08
CA LEU A 142 16.51 -60.97 18.25
C LEU A 142 17.97 -61.04 17.81
N ASN A 143 18.81 -60.20 18.42
CA ASN A 143 20.22 -60.13 18.09
C ASN A 143 20.44 -59.98 16.59
N SER A 144 19.97 -58.90 16.04
CA SER A 144 19.99 -58.66 14.59
C SER A 144 21.36 -58.81 13.94
N GLY A 145 22.42 -58.69 14.75
CA GLY A 145 23.83 -58.96 14.36
C GLY A 145 24.38 -58.02 13.27
N ARG A 146 23.55 -57.09 12.84
CA ARG A 146 23.85 -56.22 11.69
C ARG A 146 24.73 -55.05 12.04
N HIS A 147 24.59 -54.50 13.27
CA HIS A 147 25.38 -53.36 13.73
C HIS A 147 25.77 -53.45 15.19
N LEU A 148 26.90 -52.86 15.53
CA LEU A 148 27.26 -52.59 16.92
C LEU A 148 26.38 -51.43 17.41
N TYR A 149 25.12 -51.75 17.83
CA TYR A 149 24.16 -50.74 18.37
C TYR A 149 24.79 -49.84 19.44
N THR A 150 25.83 -50.32 20.12
CA THR A 150 26.60 -49.58 21.14
C THR A 150 27.24 -48.29 20.59
N ARG A 151 27.37 -48.15 19.26
CA ARG A 151 27.89 -46.95 18.60
C ARG A 151 26.79 -46.02 18.08
N GLU A 152 25.55 -46.48 18.07
CA GLU A 152 24.41 -45.73 17.58
C GLU A 152 24.03 -44.63 18.55
N LYS A 153 23.67 -43.44 18.01
CA LYS A 153 23.30 -42.27 18.82
C LYS A 153 22.11 -42.56 19.73
N TRP A 154 21.12 -43.34 19.26
CA TRP A 154 19.92 -43.66 20.01
C TRP A 154 20.20 -44.55 21.23
N TYR A 155 21.30 -45.27 21.24
CA TYR A 155 21.77 -46.09 22.35
C TYR A 155 22.76 -45.33 23.25
N PHE A 156 23.81 -44.75 22.62
CA PHE A 156 24.91 -44.12 23.33
C PHE A 156 24.50 -42.87 24.11
N THR A 157 23.64 -42.01 23.51
CA THR A 157 23.31 -40.70 24.10
C THR A 157 22.50 -40.83 25.40
N PRO A 158 21.36 -41.59 25.46
CA PRO A 158 20.62 -41.75 26.70
C PRO A 158 21.42 -42.53 27.75
N LEU A 159 22.27 -43.48 27.33
CA LEU A 159 23.12 -44.21 28.23
C LEU A 159 24.12 -43.33 28.97
N HIS A 160 24.80 -42.41 28.24
CA HIS A 160 25.82 -41.54 28.83
C HIS A 160 25.22 -40.34 29.57
N GLN A 161 24.05 -39.89 29.16
CA GLN A 161 23.37 -38.79 29.85
C GLN A 161 22.51 -39.25 31.04
N GLU A 162 22.35 -40.57 31.22
CA GLU A 162 21.53 -41.20 32.25
C GLU A 162 20.13 -40.57 32.41
N ARG A 163 19.55 -40.10 31.30
CA ARG A 163 18.24 -39.49 31.28
C ARG A 163 17.50 -39.81 29.98
N PRO A 164 16.15 -39.77 30.03
CA PRO A 164 15.35 -39.83 28.82
C PRO A 164 15.65 -38.64 27.91
N ILE A 165 15.78 -38.89 26.61
CA ILE A 165 16.14 -37.85 25.64
C ILE A 165 15.64 -38.20 24.24
N TRP A 166 15.19 -37.16 23.52
CA TRP A 166 14.98 -37.22 22.07
C TRP A 166 16.32 -37.12 21.35
N ILE A 167 16.53 -37.99 20.38
CA ILE A 167 17.71 -37.99 19.51
C ILE A 167 17.37 -37.20 18.24
N ASP A 168 18.27 -36.33 17.81
CA ASP A 168 18.09 -35.62 16.53
C ASP A 168 17.89 -36.63 15.40
N PRO A 169 17.06 -36.35 14.43
CA PRO A 169 16.79 -37.20 13.30
C PRO A 169 18.08 -37.63 12.58
N TYR A 170 18.14 -38.88 12.23
CA TYR A 170 19.24 -39.47 11.51
C TYR A 170 18.72 -40.40 10.42
N ILE A 171 19.60 -40.70 9.47
CA ILE A 171 19.30 -41.63 8.39
C ILE A 171 19.46 -43.05 8.92
N ASP A 172 18.38 -43.81 8.87
CA ASP A 172 18.41 -45.25 9.14
C ASP A 172 18.60 -45.99 7.81
N GLU A 173 19.72 -46.67 7.69
CA GLU A 173 20.08 -47.51 6.53
C GLU A 173 19.71 -48.99 6.75
N GLU A 174 19.10 -49.30 7.89
CA GLU A 174 18.66 -50.65 8.16
C GLU A 174 17.52 -51.04 7.20
N HIS A 175 17.60 -52.18 6.58
CA HIS A 175 16.63 -52.79 5.67
C HIS A 175 16.66 -52.36 4.20
N GLY A 176 17.70 -51.61 3.74
CA GLY A 176 17.90 -51.33 2.32
C GLY A 176 17.06 -50.17 1.76
N GLU A 177 16.36 -49.46 2.61
CA GLU A 177 15.68 -48.18 2.31
C GLU A 177 16.19 -47.12 3.27
N THR A 178 16.52 -45.98 2.70
CA THR A 178 16.95 -44.80 3.46
C THR A 178 15.71 -44.11 4.06
N SER A 179 15.52 -44.28 5.36
CA SER A 179 14.45 -43.55 6.07
C SER A 179 15.03 -42.58 7.10
N ILE A 180 14.39 -41.43 7.22
CA ILE A 180 14.75 -40.50 8.29
C ILE A 180 13.88 -40.80 9.49
N ILE A 181 14.52 -41.15 10.61
CA ILE A 181 13.88 -41.47 11.87
C ILE A 181 14.41 -40.60 13.00
N THR A 182 13.62 -40.46 14.05
CA THR A 182 14.07 -39.94 15.35
C THR A 182 13.74 -40.98 16.43
N ALA A 183 14.40 -40.88 17.55
CA ALA A 183 14.25 -41.84 18.63
C ALA A 183 14.05 -41.14 19.98
N TYR A 184 13.17 -41.69 20.81
CA TYR A 184 13.09 -41.35 22.22
C TYR A 184 13.74 -42.47 23.02
N GLY A 185 14.96 -42.21 23.53
CA GLY A 185 15.76 -43.17 24.25
C GLY A 185 15.65 -42.97 25.77
N MET A 186 15.55 -44.10 26.49
CA MET A 186 15.48 -44.13 27.96
C MET A 186 16.47 -45.16 28.52
N PRO A 187 17.32 -44.78 29.47
CA PRO A 187 18.21 -45.74 30.14
C PRO A 187 17.42 -46.74 30.99
N LEU A 188 17.82 -48.00 30.97
CA LEU A 188 17.20 -49.10 31.75
C LEU A 188 18.07 -49.42 32.94
N HIS A 189 17.43 -49.54 34.12
CA HIS A 189 18.09 -49.87 35.35
C HIS A 189 17.59 -51.20 35.92
N ASP A 190 18.48 -51.97 36.51
CA ASP A 190 18.11 -53.16 37.23
C ASP A 190 17.50 -52.82 38.63
N LYS A 191 17.12 -53.86 39.38
CA LYS A 191 16.57 -53.70 40.72
C LYS A 191 17.53 -53.10 41.74
N LYS A 192 18.81 -53.04 41.43
CA LYS A 192 19.86 -52.44 42.26
C LYS A 192 20.15 -51.00 41.86
N GLY A 193 19.54 -50.54 40.77
CA GLY A 193 19.78 -49.22 40.20
C GLY A 193 21.00 -49.16 39.26
N GLU A 194 21.52 -50.32 38.87
CA GLU A 194 22.64 -50.36 37.91
C GLU A 194 22.10 -50.24 36.50
N LEU A 195 22.79 -49.43 35.65
CA LEU A 195 22.47 -49.24 34.25
C LEU A 195 22.73 -50.56 33.48
N VAL A 196 21.72 -51.08 32.80
CA VAL A 196 21.78 -52.37 32.10
C VAL A 196 21.49 -52.29 30.60
N GLY A 197 21.08 -51.13 30.12
CA GLY A 197 20.79 -50.96 28.70
C GLY A 197 19.93 -49.72 28.40
N VAL A 198 19.33 -49.71 27.23
CA VAL A 198 18.47 -48.62 26.74
C VAL A 198 17.20 -49.20 26.11
N LEU A 199 16.07 -48.59 26.41
CA LEU A 199 14.84 -48.72 25.67
C LEU A 199 14.73 -47.54 24.70
N SER A 200 14.50 -47.79 23.43
CA SER A 200 14.32 -46.75 22.43
C SER A 200 13.05 -46.98 21.60
N ALA A 201 12.24 -45.96 21.48
CA ALA A 201 11.07 -45.90 20.58
C ALA A 201 11.41 -44.98 19.39
N HIS A 202 11.38 -45.54 18.20
CA HIS A 202 11.69 -44.80 16.98
C HIS A 202 10.41 -44.41 16.27
N ILE A 203 10.40 -43.20 15.72
CA ILE A 203 9.29 -42.66 14.90
C ILE A 203 9.83 -42.26 13.54
N SER A 204 9.04 -42.56 12.49
CA SER A 204 9.35 -42.10 11.14
C SER A 204 9.15 -40.60 11.03
N MET A 205 10.11 -39.90 10.45
CA MET A 205 10.00 -38.48 10.19
C MET A 205 9.18 -38.17 8.95
N LYS A 206 8.68 -39.18 8.22
CA LYS A 206 7.90 -38.96 6.99
C LYS A 206 6.63 -38.18 7.24
N TRP A 207 5.78 -38.62 8.20
CA TRP A 207 4.56 -37.89 8.55
C TRP A 207 4.84 -36.46 9.07
N PHE A 208 5.95 -36.34 9.83
CA PHE A 208 6.40 -35.08 10.36
C PHE A 208 6.87 -34.16 9.25
N ALA A 209 7.68 -34.67 8.31
CA ALA A 209 8.07 -33.95 7.11
C ALA A 209 6.88 -33.54 6.27
N ASP A 210 5.93 -34.44 6.02
CA ASP A 210 4.71 -34.16 5.27
C ASP A 210 3.88 -33.05 5.94
N LEU A 211 3.77 -33.10 7.28
CA LEU A 211 3.07 -32.06 8.04
C LEU A 211 3.78 -30.71 7.93
N VAL A 212 5.10 -30.66 8.16
CA VAL A 212 5.88 -29.43 8.08
C VAL A 212 5.90 -28.87 6.67
N LEU A 213 6.12 -29.70 5.66
CA LEU A 213 6.14 -29.27 4.26
C LEU A 213 4.78 -28.82 3.74
N SER A 214 3.69 -29.24 4.40
CA SER A 214 2.34 -28.76 4.12
C SER A 214 2.08 -27.34 4.64
N LEU A 215 2.94 -26.80 5.51
CA LEU A 215 2.81 -25.48 6.09
C LEU A 215 3.06 -24.38 5.05
N ARG A 216 1.99 -23.90 4.47
CA ARG A 216 2.05 -22.84 3.47
C ARG A 216 1.03 -21.75 3.81
N PRO A 217 1.34 -20.86 4.76
CA PRO A 217 0.46 -19.71 5.05
C PRO A 217 0.26 -18.82 3.83
N PHE A 218 1.25 -18.81 2.91
CA PHE A 218 1.21 -18.13 1.62
C PHE A 218 1.68 -19.08 0.50
N PRO A 219 1.37 -18.80 -0.79
CA PRO A 219 1.60 -19.73 -1.91
C PRO A 219 3.04 -20.26 -2.05
N HIS A 220 4.03 -19.39 -1.90
CA HIS A 220 5.45 -19.75 -2.03
C HIS A 220 6.18 -19.80 -0.68
N SER A 221 5.44 -19.79 0.43
CA SER A 221 6.06 -20.04 1.72
C SER A 221 6.52 -21.48 1.84
N HIS A 222 7.60 -21.68 2.54
CA HIS A 222 8.14 -22.99 2.83
C HIS A 222 8.58 -23.08 4.28
N ALA A 223 8.39 -24.25 4.85
CA ALA A 223 8.77 -24.55 6.21
C ALA A 223 10.01 -25.42 6.24
N SER A 224 10.78 -25.30 7.31
CA SER A 224 11.93 -26.14 7.61
C SER A 224 12.04 -26.40 9.11
N VAL A 225 12.77 -27.43 9.48
CA VAL A 225 13.05 -27.77 10.87
C VAL A 225 14.54 -27.85 11.07
N MET A 226 15.03 -27.24 12.14
CA MET A 226 16.41 -27.24 12.56
C MET A 226 16.58 -28.08 13.84
N GLY A 227 17.59 -28.92 13.88
CA GLY A 227 17.96 -29.74 15.04
C GLY A 227 18.73 -28.99 16.10
N THR A 228 19.05 -29.72 17.18
CA THR A 228 19.80 -29.17 18.33
C THR A 228 21.23 -28.78 17.98
N ASP A 229 21.80 -29.43 16.97
CA ASP A 229 23.15 -29.14 16.44
C ASP A 229 23.19 -27.94 15.47
N GLY A 230 22.01 -27.41 15.05
CA GLY A 230 21.89 -26.31 14.12
C GLY A 230 21.83 -26.72 12.65
N HIS A 231 21.80 -28.05 12.36
CA HIS A 231 21.56 -28.56 11.01
C HIS A 231 20.07 -28.61 10.67
N LEU A 232 19.75 -28.46 9.36
CA LEU A 232 18.40 -28.66 8.90
C LEU A 232 18.01 -30.13 8.84
N ILE A 233 16.94 -30.47 9.52
CA ILE A 233 16.38 -31.83 9.55
C ILE A 233 15.40 -32.06 8.41
N ILE A 234 14.56 -31.03 8.15
CA ILE A 234 13.51 -31.06 7.14
C ILE A 234 13.59 -29.78 6.33
N HIS A 235 13.60 -29.93 5.01
CA HIS A 235 13.56 -28.84 4.05
C HIS A 235 12.79 -29.25 2.78
N PRO A 236 12.03 -28.34 2.14
CA PRO A 236 11.20 -28.66 0.95
C PRO A 236 12.00 -28.96 -0.32
N ASP A 237 13.24 -28.56 -0.38
CA ASP A 237 14.05 -28.71 -1.59
C ASP A 237 15.08 -29.82 -1.41
N SER A 238 15.17 -30.69 -2.40
CA SER A 238 16.17 -31.77 -2.42
C SER A 238 17.60 -31.24 -2.57
N THR A 239 17.77 -29.96 -2.86
CA THR A 239 19.08 -29.28 -2.80
C THR A 239 19.35 -28.78 -1.38
N LEU A 240 19.48 -29.73 -0.47
CA LEU A 240 19.85 -29.50 0.93
C LEU A 240 21.10 -28.57 1.05
N GLU A 241 22.00 -28.68 0.10
CA GLU A 241 23.26 -27.93 0.09
C GLU A 241 23.10 -26.40 0.12
N ALA A 242 22.06 -25.85 -0.51
CA ALA A 242 21.91 -24.40 -0.57
C ALA A 242 21.37 -23.81 0.76
N HIS A 243 20.51 -24.53 1.46
CA HIS A 243 19.92 -24.03 2.72
C HIS A 243 20.76 -24.40 3.94
N GLU A 244 21.38 -25.53 3.92
CA GLU A 244 22.41 -25.90 4.92
C GLU A 244 23.56 -24.88 4.87
N ALA A 245 23.99 -24.51 3.67
CA ALA A 245 24.97 -23.44 3.46
C ALA A 245 24.47 -22.06 3.97
N PHE A 246 23.18 -21.76 3.85
CA PHE A 246 22.62 -20.50 4.37
C PHE A 246 22.70 -20.45 5.90
N PHE A 247 22.20 -21.46 6.60
CA PHE A 247 22.21 -21.47 8.07
C PHE A 247 23.63 -21.57 8.63
N GLN A 248 24.50 -22.38 8.05
CA GLN A 248 25.91 -22.45 8.47
C GLN A 248 26.63 -21.13 8.24
N LYS A 249 26.40 -20.48 7.10
CA LYS A 249 26.92 -19.14 6.82
C LYS A 249 26.33 -18.10 7.77
N ALA A 250 25.03 -18.20 8.06
CA ALA A 250 24.37 -17.32 9.01
C ALA A 250 24.93 -17.45 10.44
N PHE A 251 25.25 -18.69 10.90
CA PHE A 251 25.89 -18.91 12.21
C PHE A 251 27.30 -18.31 12.30
N ASN A 252 28.05 -18.39 11.22
CA ASN A 252 29.47 -18.02 11.23
C ASN A 252 29.74 -16.56 10.91
N ASP A 253 28.74 -15.82 10.37
CA ASP A 253 28.86 -14.44 9.96
C ASP A 253 27.83 -13.55 10.66
N PRO A 254 28.23 -12.80 11.71
CA PRO A 254 27.34 -11.89 12.43
C PRO A 254 26.74 -10.75 11.57
N THR A 255 27.31 -10.51 10.39
CA THR A 255 26.80 -9.49 9.46
C THR A 255 25.69 -10.03 8.54
N ASN A 256 25.47 -11.36 8.56
CA ASN A 256 24.43 -12.00 7.79
C ASN A 256 23.04 -11.69 8.37
N GLU A 257 22.09 -11.28 7.53
CA GLU A 257 20.71 -10.95 7.94
C GLU A 257 20.02 -12.15 8.65
N GLY A 258 20.35 -13.38 8.30
CA GLY A 258 19.83 -14.59 8.93
C GLY A 258 20.51 -14.97 10.28
N HIS A 259 21.57 -14.28 10.68
CA HIS A 259 22.35 -14.62 11.88
C HIS A 259 21.49 -14.63 13.15
N LEU A 260 20.69 -13.57 13.35
CA LEU A 260 19.80 -13.47 14.51
C LEU A 260 18.74 -14.56 14.51
N ALA A 261 18.17 -14.89 13.35
CA ALA A 261 17.20 -15.98 13.23
C ALA A 261 17.83 -17.34 13.58
N ALA A 262 18.98 -17.63 12.99
CA ALA A 262 19.70 -18.89 13.22
C ALA A 262 20.07 -19.08 14.71
N ILE A 263 20.63 -18.07 15.37
CA ILE A 263 20.94 -18.12 16.80
C ILE A 263 19.67 -18.25 17.64
N SER A 264 18.63 -17.48 17.33
CA SER A 264 17.36 -17.52 18.07
C SER A 264 16.71 -18.91 17.98
N MET A 265 16.71 -19.52 16.80
CA MET A 265 16.22 -20.87 16.61
C MET A 265 17.04 -21.88 17.43
N LYS A 266 18.37 -21.79 17.38
CA LYS A 266 19.27 -22.69 18.14
C LYS A 266 19.12 -22.52 19.65
N THR A 267 18.83 -21.30 20.12
CA THR A 267 18.64 -21.02 21.56
C THR A 267 17.20 -21.24 22.04
N GLY A 268 16.32 -21.73 21.17
CA GLY A 268 14.92 -22.01 21.53
C GLY A 268 14.08 -20.76 21.78
N LEU A 269 14.38 -19.65 21.11
CA LEU A 269 13.57 -18.44 21.18
C LEU A 269 12.44 -18.47 20.14
N ILE A 270 11.35 -17.80 20.48
CA ILE A 270 10.23 -17.57 19.57
C ILE A 270 10.41 -16.21 18.91
N GLY A 271 10.25 -16.12 17.59
CA GLY A 271 10.42 -14.83 16.95
C GLY A 271 10.19 -14.83 15.45
N HIS A 272 10.57 -13.71 14.87
CA HIS A 272 10.62 -13.51 13.42
C HIS A 272 11.73 -12.50 13.09
N ASN A 273 12.30 -12.64 11.91
CA ASN A 273 13.30 -11.71 11.36
C ASN A 273 13.04 -11.47 9.87
N GLU A 274 13.50 -10.34 9.39
CA GLU A 274 13.63 -10.12 7.95
C GLU A 274 14.85 -10.86 7.44
N ILE A 275 14.72 -11.49 6.27
CA ILE A 275 15.82 -12.24 5.64
C ILE A 275 15.82 -12.02 4.13
N THR A 276 16.99 -12.12 3.54
CA THR A 276 17.17 -12.14 2.09
C THR A 276 17.69 -13.51 1.67
N LEU A 277 16.88 -14.24 0.92
CA LEU A 277 17.23 -15.54 0.34
C LEU A 277 17.52 -15.39 -1.15
N GLY A 278 18.80 -15.32 -1.51
CA GLY A 278 19.22 -14.97 -2.86
C GLY A 278 18.80 -13.53 -3.20
N ASP A 279 17.95 -13.36 -4.24
CA ASP A 279 17.46 -12.05 -4.65
C ASP A 279 16.08 -11.70 -4.06
N LYS A 280 15.53 -12.53 -3.16
CA LYS A 280 14.18 -12.36 -2.63
C LYS A 280 14.20 -11.96 -1.16
N HIS A 281 13.60 -10.81 -0.86
CA HIS A 281 13.31 -10.41 0.50
C HIS A 281 12.10 -11.17 1.05
N GLY A 282 12.13 -11.50 2.34
CA GLY A 282 11.05 -12.18 3.01
C GLY A 282 11.19 -12.14 4.53
N PHE A 283 10.32 -12.87 5.18
CA PHE A 283 10.28 -12.97 6.63
C PHE A 283 10.40 -14.42 7.03
N ILE A 284 11.28 -14.70 8.00
CA ILE A 284 11.38 -15.99 8.66
C ILE A 284 10.68 -15.90 10.01
N PHE A 285 9.78 -16.84 10.26
CA PHE A 285 9.10 -17.03 11.54
C PHE A 285 9.60 -18.33 12.12
N PHE A 286 9.86 -18.37 13.42
CA PHE A 286 10.39 -19.58 14.05
C PHE A 286 9.81 -19.78 15.45
N HIS A 287 9.67 -21.06 15.80
CA HIS A 287 9.15 -21.52 17.07
C HIS A 287 9.87 -22.81 17.49
N PRO A 288 10.33 -22.93 18.74
CA PRO A 288 10.95 -24.16 19.24
C PRO A 288 9.89 -25.21 19.57
N PHE A 289 10.27 -26.47 19.48
CA PHE A 289 9.56 -27.60 20.09
C PHE A 289 10.09 -27.81 21.50
N GLU A 290 9.22 -27.70 22.51
CA GLU A 290 9.65 -27.74 23.91
C GLU A 290 10.33 -29.06 24.32
N ASN A 291 9.87 -30.18 23.76
CA ASN A 291 10.30 -31.49 24.17
C ASN A 291 11.56 -32.00 23.44
N ALA A 292 11.72 -31.63 22.18
CA ALA A 292 12.79 -32.17 21.34
C ALA A 292 14.01 -31.24 21.21
N GLY A 293 13.85 -29.97 21.59
CA GLY A 293 14.90 -28.96 21.41
C GLY A 293 15.10 -28.53 19.95
N TRP A 294 14.21 -28.96 19.04
CA TRP A 294 14.24 -28.55 17.63
C TRP A 294 13.49 -27.23 17.45
N SER A 295 13.72 -26.60 16.31
CA SER A 295 12.97 -25.36 15.95
C SER A 295 12.38 -25.48 14.56
N VAL A 296 11.06 -25.23 14.46
CA VAL A 296 10.39 -25.09 13.17
C VAL A 296 10.46 -23.65 12.70
N SER A 297 10.67 -23.46 11.41
CA SER A 297 10.60 -22.15 10.79
C SER A 297 9.75 -22.17 9.54
N ILE A 298 9.15 -21.01 9.23
CA ILE A 298 8.47 -20.76 7.96
C ILE A 298 9.05 -19.51 7.35
N VAL A 299 9.49 -19.62 6.11
CA VAL A 299 9.93 -18.48 5.30
C VAL A 299 8.79 -18.05 4.40
N CYS A 300 8.44 -16.78 4.50
CA CYS A 300 7.37 -16.15 3.72
C CYS A 300 7.96 -15.06 2.85
N PRO A 301 7.97 -15.20 1.51
CA PRO A 301 8.43 -14.14 0.62
C PRO A 301 7.57 -12.87 0.75
N GLU A 302 8.21 -11.70 0.75
CA GLU A 302 7.53 -10.41 0.83
C GLU A 302 6.54 -10.22 -0.33
N SER A 303 6.90 -10.71 -1.52
CA SER A 303 6.04 -10.67 -2.71
C SER A 303 4.69 -11.38 -2.51
N ASP A 304 4.66 -12.45 -1.72
CA ASP A 304 3.44 -13.21 -1.45
C ASP A 304 2.56 -12.49 -0.43
N ILE A 305 3.18 -11.99 0.63
CA ILE A 305 2.50 -11.24 1.69
C ILE A 305 1.82 -10.01 1.10
N PHE A 306 2.53 -9.27 0.26
CA PHE A 306 2.04 -8.03 -0.33
C PHE A 306 1.46 -8.18 -1.74
N SER A 307 1.24 -9.39 -2.24
CA SER A 307 0.71 -9.64 -3.60
C SER A 307 -0.62 -8.94 -3.85
N SER A 308 -1.57 -9.11 -2.92
CA SER A 308 -2.88 -8.46 -2.97
C SER A 308 -2.77 -6.93 -2.83
N TYR A 309 -1.85 -6.45 -2.00
CA TYR A 309 -1.58 -5.02 -1.84
C TYR A 309 -1.08 -4.38 -3.13
N TYR A 310 -0.07 -4.96 -3.79
CA TYR A 310 0.46 -4.43 -5.06
C TYR A 310 -0.57 -4.48 -6.19
N SER A 311 -1.41 -5.51 -6.20
CA SER A 311 -2.52 -5.60 -7.17
C SER A 311 -3.55 -4.49 -6.96
N LEU A 312 -4.00 -4.28 -5.72
CA LEU A 312 -4.92 -3.19 -5.36
C LEU A 312 -4.30 -1.82 -5.61
N GLN A 313 -3.04 -1.63 -5.25
CA GLN A 313 -2.31 -0.38 -5.49
C GLN A 313 -2.29 -0.03 -6.98
N ARG A 314 -1.96 -0.98 -7.84
CA ARG A 314 -1.93 -0.81 -9.29
C ARG A 314 -3.31 -0.44 -9.84
N LEU A 315 -4.35 -1.17 -9.43
CA LEU A 315 -5.72 -0.90 -9.84
C LEU A 315 -6.17 0.51 -9.39
N THR A 316 -5.91 0.85 -8.14
CA THR A 316 -6.27 2.16 -7.59
C THR A 316 -5.54 3.30 -8.30
N LEU A 317 -4.25 3.14 -8.62
CA LEU A 317 -3.48 4.13 -9.38
C LEU A 317 -4.06 4.35 -10.78
N VAL A 318 -4.44 3.26 -11.47
CA VAL A 318 -5.07 3.36 -12.81
C VAL A 318 -6.42 4.10 -12.74
N ILE A 319 -7.29 3.72 -11.80
CA ILE A 319 -8.58 4.38 -11.59
C ILE A 319 -8.39 5.85 -11.23
N SER A 320 -7.41 6.16 -10.38
CA SER A 320 -7.08 7.52 -9.97
C SER A 320 -6.60 8.38 -11.13
N LEU A 321 -5.75 7.83 -11.99
CA LEU A 321 -5.26 8.55 -13.18
C LEU A 321 -6.41 8.85 -14.15
N ILE A 322 -7.29 7.87 -14.38
CA ILE A 322 -8.49 8.06 -15.21
C ILE A 322 -9.42 9.12 -14.58
N GLY A 323 -9.65 9.05 -13.27
CA GLY A 323 -10.47 10.02 -12.55
C GLY A 323 -9.94 11.44 -12.63
N LEU A 324 -8.63 11.65 -12.46
CA LEU A 324 -7.98 12.95 -12.62
C LEU A 324 -8.07 13.47 -14.07
N LEU A 325 -7.90 12.58 -15.05
CA LEU A 325 -8.05 12.95 -16.46
C LEU A 325 -9.49 13.41 -16.77
N LEU A 326 -10.47 12.64 -16.30
CA LEU A 326 -11.89 13.00 -16.46
C LEU A 326 -12.22 14.32 -15.75
N LEU A 327 -11.70 14.53 -14.55
CA LEU A 327 -11.84 15.78 -13.81
C LEU A 327 -11.26 16.95 -14.59
N ALA A 328 -10.06 16.80 -15.15
CA ALA A 328 -9.42 17.83 -15.97
C ALA A 328 -10.25 18.16 -17.22
N LEU A 329 -10.72 17.14 -17.93
CA LEU A 329 -11.58 17.30 -19.11
C LEU A 329 -12.91 17.99 -18.75
N PHE A 330 -13.51 17.60 -17.63
CA PHE A 330 -14.75 18.19 -17.13
C PHE A 330 -14.56 19.67 -16.74
N CYS A 331 -13.48 19.98 -16.03
CA CYS A 331 -13.13 21.36 -15.70
C CYS A 331 -12.88 22.21 -16.96
N LEU A 332 -12.17 21.68 -17.97
CA LEU A 332 -11.95 22.34 -19.24
C LEU A 332 -13.27 22.58 -19.97
N PHE A 333 -14.15 21.59 -20.02
CA PHE A 333 -15.45 21.68 -20.66
C PHE A 333 -16.32 22.76 -20.00
N ILE A 334 -16.48 22.72 -18.67
CA ILE A 334 -17.26 23.72 -17.92
C ILE A 334 -16.66 25.09 -18.10
N SER A 335 -15.35 25.24 -17.91
CA SER A 335 -14.69 26.53 -18.01
C SER A 335 -14.82 27.14 -19.43
N HIS A 336 -14.67 26.30 -20.45
CA HIS A 336 -14.88 26.74 -21.83
C HIS A 336 -16.33 27.15 -22.10
N TYR A 337 -17.29 26.35 -21.63
CA TYR A 337 -18.72 26.64 -21.81
C TYR A 337 -19.17 27.90 -21.05
N GLN A 338 -18.66 28.11 -19.84
CA GLN A 338 -19.01 29.25 -18.99
C GLN A 338 -18.35 30.57 -19.42
N LEU A 339 -17.06 30.54 -19.80
CA LEU A 339 -16.25 31.72 -20.02
C LEU A 339 -16.20 32.20 -21.49
N ARG A 340 -16.53 31.33 -22.44
CA ARG A 340 -16.56 31.70 -23.87
C ARG A 340 -17.47 32.86 -24.19
N PRO A 341 -18.70 32.96 -23.64
CA PRO A 341 -19.57 34.13 -23.88
C PRO A 341 -18.97 35.45 -23.37
N LEU A 342 -18.24 35.43 -22.25
CA LEU A 342 -17.56 36.60 -21.71
C LEU A 342 -16.43 37.09 -22.63
N GLN A 343 -15.71 36.19 -23.29
CA GLN A 343 -14.69 36.54 -24.28
C GLN A 343 -15.34 37.29 -25.47
N HIS A 344 -16.50 36.84 -25.94
CA HIS A 344 -17.24 37.54 -27.00
C HIS A 344 -17.69 38.94 -26.60
N LEU A 345 -18.03 39.14 -25.32
CA LEU A 345 -18.36 40.47 -24.80
C LEU A 345 -17.14 41.39 -24.76
N VAL A 346 -15.97 40.86 -24.35
CA VAL A 346 -14.72 41.63 -24.37
C VAL A 346 -14.35 42.02 -25.80
N ASP A 347 -14.47 41.09 -26.76
CA ASP A 347 -14.21 41.38 -28.18
C ASP A 347 -15.19 42.41 -28.74
N ALA A 348 -16.48 42.32 -28.37
CA ALA A 348 -17.49 43.29 -28.74
C ALA A 348 -17.20 44.69 -28.16
N ALA A 349 -16.82 44.74 -26.87
CA ALA A 349 -16.40 45.98 -26.21
C ALA A 349 -15.20 46.63 -26.91
N GLN A 350 -14.23 45.83 -27.33
CA GLN A 350 -13.03 46.28 -28.01
C GLN A 350 -13.33 46.79 -29.42
N ARG A 351 -14.28 46.15 -30.16
CA ARG A 351 -14.77 46.65 -31.46
C ARG A 351 -15.51 47.99 -31.29
N MET A 352 -16.39 48.12 -30.28
CA MET A 352 -17.08 49.37 -29.98
C MET A 352 -16.09 50.48 -29.65
N ALA A 353 -15.04 50.21 -28.86
CA ALA A 353 -14.01 51.18 -28.55
C ALA A 353 -13.24 51.66 -29.80
N ASN A 354 -13.14 50.82 -30.82
CA ASN A 354 -12.53 51.14 -32.10
C ASN A 354 -13.50 51.79 -33.11
N GLY A 355 -14.74 52.10 -32.70
CA GLY A 355 -15.73 52.74 -33.56
C GLY A 355 -16.47 51.78 -34.51
N GLN A 356 -16.28 50.47 -34.35
CA GLN A 356 -16.98 49.46 -35.16
C GLN A 356 -18.26 49.03 -34.45
N MET A 357 -19.39 49.65 -34.79
CA MET A 357 -20.68 49.40 -34.13
C MET A 357 -21.68 48.58 -34.96
N ASP A 358 -21.23 48.06 -36.11
CA ASP A 358 -22.13 47.44 -37.10
C ASP A 358 -22.55 46.00 -36.77
N GLU A 359 -21.88 45.34 -35.83
CA GLU A 359 -22.20 43.95 -35.39
C GLU A 359 -22.93 43.96 -34.04
N PRO A 360 -24.28 43.71 -34.02
CA PRO A 360 -25.02 43.64 -32.77
C PRO A 360 -24.67 42.37 -31.98
N VAL A 361 -24.50 42.50 -30.69
CA VAL A 361 -24.36 41.36 -29.80
C VAL A 361 -25.64 40.52 -29.83
N LYS A 362 -25.52 39.20 -30.03
CA LYS A 362 -26.68 38.29 -30.10
C LYS A 362 -27.40 38.20 -28.76
N VAL A 363 -28.71 37.98 -28.81
CA VAL A 363 -29.52 37.74 -27.59
C VAL A 363 -29.06 36.44 -26.95
N SER A 364 -28.83 36.47 -25.66
CA SER A 364 -28.56 35.29 -24.86
C SER A 364 -29.88 34.69 -24.37
N HIS A 365 -30.04 33.38 -24.57
CA HIS A 365 -31.15 32.60 -23.97
C HIS A 365 -30.79 32.00 -22.62
N ARG A 366 -29.60 32.33 -22.11
CA ARG A 366 -29.15 31.84 -20.80
C ARG A 366 -29.90 32.58 -19.70
N THR A 367 -30.22 31.81 -18.64
CA THR A 367 -30.93 32.31 -17.45
C THR A 367 -29.99 32.60 -16.27
N ASP A 368 -28.66 32.46 -16.48
CA ASP A 368 -27.62 32.71 -15.50
C ASP A 368 -27.08 34.15 -15.58
N GLU A 369 -26.17 34.50 -14.67
CA GLU A 369 -25.55 35.82 -14.57
C GLU A 369 -24.81 36.21 -15.86
N VAL A 370 -24.24 35.23 -16.56
CA VAL A 370 -23.53 35.48 -17.82
C VAL A 370 -24.51 35.87 -18.92
N GLY A 371 -25.66 35.20 -18.98
CA GLY A 371 -26.71 35.54 -19.91
C GLY A 371 -27.30 36.93 -19.62
N TYR A 372 -27.47 37.24 -18.34
CA TYR A 372 -27.92 38.58 -17.91
C TYR A 372 -26.95 39.67 -18.36
N VAL A 373 -25.66 39.53 -18.03
CA VAL A 373 -24.63 40.49 -18.45
C VAL A 373 -24.57 40.64 -19.98
N GLN A 374 -24.75 39.56 -20.74
CA GLN A 374 -24.74 39.59 -22.19
C GLN A 374 -25.93 40.40 -22.76
N ASN A 375 -27.10 40.23 -22.17
CA ASN A 375 -28.30 40.98 -22.60
C ASN A 375 -28.22 42.45 -22.21
N GLU A 376 -27.76 42.80 -21.01
CA GLU A 376 -27.51 44.16 -20.58
C GLU A 376 -26.47 44.87 -21.46
N PHE A 377 -25.37 44.18 -21.80
CA PHE A 377 -24.36 44.71 -22.71
C PHE A 377 -24.94 45.01 -24.10
N ARG A 378 -25.82 44.13 -24.61
CA ARG A 378 -26.52 44.36 -25.87
C ARG A 378 -27.39 45.60 -25.79
N GLN A 379 -28.16 45.76 -24.71
CA GLN A 379 -29.02 46.94 -24.53
C GLN A 379 -28.20 48.23 -24.48
N MET A 380 -27.05 48.18 -23.78
CA MET A 380 -26.10 49.30 -23.77
C MET A 380 -25.55 49.59 -25.17
N GLN A 381 -25.18 48.58 -25.97
CA GLN A 381 -24.74 48.76 -27.34
C GLN A 381 -25.79 49.44 -28.21
N GLN A 382 -27.04 48.97 -28.11
CA GLN A 382 -28.16 49.56 -28.88
C GLN A 382 -28.38 51.03 -28.49
N SER A 383 -28.33 51.33 -27.21
CA SER A 383 -28.49 52.73 -26.72
C SER A 383 -27.38 53.65 -27.25
N ILE A 384 -26.12 53.17 -27.19
CA ILE A 384 -24.95 53.90 -27.69
C ILE A 384 -25.07 54.14 -29.21
N THR A 385 -25.45 53.08 -29.95
CA THR A 385 -25.65 53.21 -31.42
C THR A 385 -26.75 54.24 -31.77
N HIS A 386 -27.88 54.23 -31.01
CA HIS A 386 -28.96 55.19 -31.18
C HIS A 386 -28.48 56.62 -30.89
N HIS A 387 -27.74 56.80 -29.78
CA HIS A 387 -27.20 58.12 -29.43
C HIS A 387 -26.19 58.64 -30.46
N ILE A 388 -25.39 57.80 -31.05
CA ILE A 388 -24.44 58.18 -32.12
C ILE A 388 -25.19 58.57 -33.37
N ALA A 389 -26.25 57.82 -33.74
CA ALA A 389 -27.10 58.19 -34.88
C ALA A 389 -27.82 59.58 -34.66
N ASP A 390 -28.31 59.79 -33.42
CA ASP A 390 -28.89 61.04 -33.02
C ASP A 390 -27.89 62.21 -33.07
N ILE A 391 -26.65 61.95 -32.56
CA ILE A 391 -25.58 62.94 -32.60
C ILE A 391 -25.18 63.24 -34.06
N THR A 392 -25.09 62.21 -34.91
CA THR A 392 -24.79 62.43 -36.35
C THR A 392 -25.85 63.22 -37.02
N HIS A 393 -27.14 62.85 -36.80
CA HIS A 393 -28.24 63.57 -37.32
C HIS A 393 -28.29 65.06 -36.82
N LEU A 394 -27.99 65.25 -35.50
CA LEU A 394 -27.92 66.59 -34.93
C LEU A 394 -26.74 67.38 -35.51
N THR A 395 -25.62 66.69 -35.78
CA THR A 395 -24.44 67.31 -36.40
C THR A 395 -24.75 67.76 -37.84
N ASP A 396 -25.45 66.89 -38.59
CA ASP A 396 -25.91 67.27 -39.96
C ASP A 396 -26.89 68.43 -39.94
N VAL A 397 -27.86 68.44 -39.01
CA VAL A 397 -28.80 69.53 -38.81
C VAL A 397 -28.06 70.80 -38.35
N LEU A 398 -27.08 70.66 -37.46
CA LEU A 398 -26.23 71.76 -37.02
C LEU A 398 -25.31 72.28 -38.13
N SER A 399 -24.80 71.37 -39.00
CA SER A 399 -24.01 71.77 -40.16
C SER A 399 -24.85 72.58 -41.18
N GLN A 400 -26.06 72.10 -41.40
CA GLN A 400 -27.00 72.75 -42.23
C GLN A 400 -27.45 74.13 -41.67
N ARG A 401 -27.71 74.20 -40.36
CA ARG A 401 -27.95 75.47 -39.66
C ARG A 401 -26.73 76.37 -39.55
N ASN A 402 -25.50 75.78 -39.51
CA ASN A 402 -24.27 76.58 -39.51
C ASN A 402 -24.01 77.19 -40.89
N GLU A 403 -24.45 76.59 -41.99
CA GLU A 403 -24.49 77.26 -43.31
C GLU A 403 -25.51 78.38 -43.33
N ASP A 404 -26.66 78.18 -42.67
CA ASP A 404 -27.66 79.23 -42.48
C ASP A 404 -27.21 80.29 -41.45
N LEU A 405 -26.42 79.91 -40.46
CA LEU A 405 -25.91 80.77 -39.40
C LEU A 405 -24.52 81.41 -39.71
N LYS A 406 -23.87 81.04 -40.84
CA LYS A 406 -22.72 81.83 -41.37
C LYS A 406 -23.09 83.29 -41.63
N LEU A 407 -24.37 83.56 -41.78
CA LEU A 407 -24.91 84.91 -41.83
C LEU A 407 -25.20 85.53 -40.44
N ALA A 408 -25.14 84.71 -39.35
CA ALA A 408 -25.28 85.20 -37.95
C ALA A 408 -23.99 85.07 -37.17
N TYR A 409 -22.87 85.24 -37.86
CA TYR A 409 -21.51 84.78 -37.49
C TYR A 409 -20.88 85.40 -36.25
N GLU A 410 -21.31 86.45 -35.76
CA GLU A 410 -20.58 87.16 -34.69
C GLU A 410 -21.01 86.77 -33.27
N HIS A 411 -22.17 86.15 -33.09
CA HIS A 411 -22.65 85.77 -31.76
C HIS A 411 -22.30 84.35 -31.37
N ALA A 412 -21.89 83.50 -32.32
CA ALA A 412 -21.65 82.11 -32.05
C ALA A 412 -20.26 81.82 -31.46
N ARG A 413 -19.34 82.78 -31.58
CA ARG A 413 -17.90 82.52 -31.21
C ARG A 413 -17.66 82.44 -29.70
N GLU A 414 -18.51 83.02 -28.92
CA GLU A 414 -18.39 83.00 -27.45
C GLU A 414 -18.99 81.74 -26.83
N ALA A 415 -20.08 81.21 -27.45
CA ALA A 415 -20.70 79.95 -26.99
C ALA A 415 -19.86 78.69 -27.27
N ASP A 416 -19.04 78.76 -28.33
CA ASP A 416 -18.20 77.55 -28.68
C ASP A 416 -17.07 77.37 -27.73
N ARG A 417 -16.49 78.44 -27.11
CA ARG A 417 -15.43 78.33 -26.11
C ARG A 417 -15.86 77.65 -24.80
N MET A 418 -17.14 77.89 -24.42
CA MET A 418 -17.64 77.22 -23.20
C MET A 418 -17.96 75.77 -23.42
N LYS A 419 -18.38 75.38 -24.63
CA LYS A 419 -18.72 74.02 -24.99
C LYS A 419 -17.48 73.07 -24.89
N ASP A 420 -16.35 73.54 -25.41
CA ASP A 420 -15.10 72.73 -25.39
C ASP A 420 -14.55 72.57 -23.98
N ALA A 421 -14.68 73.58 -23.10
CA ALA A 421 -14.19 73.46 -21.71
C ALA A 421 -15.03 72.52 -20.87
N VAL A 422 -16.31 72.37 -21.12
CA VAL A 422 -17.19 71.44 -20.38
C VAL A 422 -16.96 70.03 -20.83
N ILE A 423 -16.77 69.77 -22.14
CA ILE A 423 -16.54 68.47 -22.70
C ILE A 423 -15.15 67.90 -22.21
N LEU A 424 -14.10 68.75 -22.19
CA LEU A 424 -12.78 68.39 -21.70
C LEU A 424 -12.78 68.00 -20.20
N ASN A 425 -13.51 68.82 -19.39
CA ASN A 425 -13.63 68.55 -17.95
C ASN A 425 -14.39 67.23 -17.67
N MET A 426 -15.38 66.92 -18.48
CA MET A 426 -16.17 65.69 -18.29
C MET A 426 -15.46 64.48 -18.83
N SER A 427 -14.68 64.60 -19.92
CA SER A 427 -13.82 63.53 -20.46
C SER A 427 -12.75 63.10 -19.47
N ASP A 428 -12.10 64.07 -18.79
CA ASP A 428 -11.09 63.78 -17.75
C ASP A 428 -11.68 63.05 -16.53
N ARG A 429 -12.91 63.39 -16.15
CA ARG A 429 -13.62 62.70 -15.06
C ARG A 429 -14.07 61.30 -15.43
N MET A 430 -14.52 61.08 -16.66
CA MET A 430 -14.81 59.71 -17.15
C MET A 430 -13.56 58.84 -17.25
N GLU A 431 -12.46 59.40 -17.79
CA GLU A 431 -11.20 58.72 -17.90
C GLU A 431 -10.68 58.26 -16.52
N LYS A 432 -10.78 59.10 -15.49
CA LYS A 432 -10.43 58.78 -14.11
C LYS A 432 -11.31 57.67 -13.53
N SER A 433 -12.60 57.67 -13.82
CA SER A 433 -13.53 56.66 -13.31
C SER A 433 -13.32 55.31 -14.00
N VAL A 434 -13.07 55.27 -15.31
CA VAL A 434 -12.75 54.07 -16.08
C VAL A 434 -11.39 53.51 -15.68
N LYS A 435 -10.36 54.34 -15.43
CA LYS A 435 -9.07 53.89 -14.90
C LYS A 435 -9.20 53.29 -13.51
N ALA A 436 -10.08 53.81 -12.66
CA ALA A 436 -10.32 53.23 -11.33
C ALA A 436 -11.00 51.86 -11.41
N ILE A 437 -11.94 51.66 -12.32
CA ILE A 437 -12.55 50.36 -12.59
C ILE A 437 -11.46 49.37 -13.07
N HIS A 438 -10.65 49.80 -14.04
CA HIS A 438 -9.60 48.95 -14.60
C HIS A 438 -8.53 48.53 -13.55
N ALA A 439 -8.14 49.49 -12.69
CA ALA A 439 -7.18 49.22 -11.61
C ALA A 439 -7.75 48.24 -10.58
N THR A 440 -9.01 48.37 -10.22
CA THR A 440 -9.67 47.46 -9.24
C THR A 440 -9.85 46.06 -9.82
N VAL A 441 -10.15 45.95 -11.11
CA VAL A 441 -10.22 44.64 -11.81
C VAL A 441 -8.83 44.01 -11.95
N ALA A 442 -7.79 44.80 -12.18
CA ALA A 442 -6.42 44.31 -12.24
C ALA A 442 -5.93 43.80 -10.87
N ASP A 443 -6.25 44.51 -9.80
CA ASP A 443 -5.93 44.16 -8.42
C ASP A 443 -6.67 42.90 -8.00
N PHE A 444 -7.94 42.78 -8.32
CA PHE A 444 -8.72 41.55 -8.14
C PHE A 444 -8.08 40.36 -8.85
N ARG A 445 -7.63 40.56 -10.09
CA ARG A 445 -6.97 39.49 -10.89
C ARG A 445 -5.63 39.05 -10.31
N GLN A 446 -4.92 39.95 -9.63
CA GLN A 446 -3.57 39.66 -9.08
C GLN A 446 -3.62 38.99 -7.72
N HIS A 447 -4.71 39.14 -6.96
CA HIS A 447 -4.81 38.67 -5.58
C HIS A 447 -5.97 37.70 -5.32
N ALA A 448 -6.71 37.26 -6.37
CA ALA A 448 -7.91 36.44 -6.27
C ALA A 448 -7.69 35.09 -5.53
N ASP A 449 -6.49 34.58 -5.57
CA ASP A 449 -6.15 33.28 -4.95
C ASP A 449 -5.82 33.36 -3.45
N ALA A 450 -5.69 34.58 -2.92
CA ALA A 450 -5.32 34.81 -1.52
C ALA A 450 -6.46 35.49 -0.71
N MET A 451 -7.57 35.82 -1.35
CA MET A 451 -8.66 36.57 -0.76
C MET A 451 -9.74 35.68 -0.17
N ASP A 452 -10.24 36.04 0.99
CA ASP A 452 -11.43 35.44 1.56
C ASP A 452 -12.73 35.94 0.88
N ALA A 453 -13.84 35.27 1.23
CA ALA A 453 -15.15 35.59 0.61
C ALA A 453 -15.64 37.05 0.87
N ASP A 454 -15.18 37.66 1.97
CA ASP A 454 -15.55 39.02 2.35
C ASP A 454 -14.71 40.05 1.60
N GLU A 455 -13.45 39.77 1.34
CA GLU A 455 -12.56 40.58 0.51
C GLU A 455 -13.00 40.60 -0.96
N CYS A 456 -13.43 39.47 -1.50
CA CYS A 456 -14.03 39.37 -2.83
C CYS A 456 -15.31 40.22 -2.94
N ARG A 457 -16.14 40.20 -1.89
CA ARG A 457 -17.36 40.99 -1.83
C ARG A 457 -17.04 42.50 -1.78
N HIS A 458 -16.01 42.90 -1.02
CA HIS A 458 -15.59 44.29 -0.93
C HIS A 458 -15.07 44.85 -2.27
N MET A 459 -14.34 44.04 -3.03
CA MET A 459 -13.86 44.42 -4.37
C MET A 459 -15.00 44.53 -5.40
N ALA A 460 -15.97 43.60 -5.35
CA ALA A 460 -17.16 43.68 -6.19
C ALA A 460 -17.99 44.96 -5.91
N ASP A 461 -18.10 45.34 -4.65
CA ASP A 461 -18.76 46.57 -4.25
C ASP A 461 -18.03 47.85 -4.71
N LYS A 462 -16.69 47.83 -4.70
CA LYS A 462 -15.89 48.92 -5.29
C LYS A 462 -16.12 49.09 -6.78
N ILE A 463 -16.14 48.00 -7.54
CA ILE A 463 -16.42 48.03 -8.99
C ILE A 463 -17.81 48.55 -9.24
N LYS A 464 -18.82 48.10 -8.49
CA LYS A 464 -20.20 48.57 -8.56
C LYS A 464 -20.30 50.07 -8.30
N LYS A 465 -19.66 50.56 -7.26
CA LYS A 465 -19.64 51.98 -6.89
C LYS A 465 -19.04 52.87 -7.98
N HIS A 466 -17.94 52.47 -8.61
CA HIS A 466 -17.34 53.22 -9.70
C HIS A 466 -18.16 53.15 -10.98
N THR A 467 -18.90 52.08 -11.23
CA THR A 467 -19.85 51.96 -12.34
C THR A 467 -21.06 52.88 -12.14
N GLU A 468 -21.57 52.95 -10.91
CA GLU A 468 -22.66 53.90 -10.54
C GLU A 468 -22.24 55.35 -10.73
N ILE A 469 -21.00 55.72 -10.30
CA ILE A 469 -20.47 57.08 -10.50
C ILE A 469 -20.34 57.41 -11.99
N THR A 470 -19.95 56.47 -12.83
CA THR A 470 -19.84 56.64 -14.27
C THR A 470 -21.22 56.85 -14.91
N THR A 471 -22.22 56.12 -14.44
CA THR A 471 -23.61 56.23 -14.88
C THR A 471 -24.23 57.55 -14.42
N GLU A 472 -23.94 58.02 -13.20
CA GLU A 472 -24.37 59.29 -12.67
C GLU A 472 -23.75 60.47 -13.43
N LEU A 473 -22.46 60.42 -13.77
CA LEU A 473 -21.79 61.41 -14.60
C LEU A 473 -22.41 61.51 -16.02
N LEU A 474 -22.86 60.40 -16.58
CA LEU A 474 -23.58 60.33 -17.86
C LEU A 474 -24.99 60.94 -17.74
N GLY A 475 -25.67 60.67 -16.59
CA GLY A 475 -26.93 61.22 -16.24
C GLY A 475 -26.87 62.78 -16.14
N ASN A 476 -25.85 63.29 -15.44
CA ASN A 476 -25.62 64.74 -15.29
C ASN A 476 -25.28 65.41 -16.64
N LEU A 477 -24.64 64.72 -17.59
CA LEU A 477 -24.40 65.16 -18.95
C LEU A 477 -25.73 65.35 -19.74
N LEU A 478 -26.64 64.41 -19.59
CA LEU A 478 -27.96 64.44 -20.19
C LEU A 478 -28.82 65.56 -19.58
N GLU A 479 -28.72 65.72 -18.24
CA GLU A 479 -29.49 66.80 -17.53
C GLU A 479 -29.02 68.22 -17.92
N ILE A 480 -27.71 68.43 -18.17
CA ILE A 480 -27.17 69.69 -18.66
C ILE A 480 -27.56 69.92 -20.13
N ALA A 481 -27.69 68.85 -20.92
CA ALA A 481 -28.17 68.91 -22.28
C ALA A 481 -29.70 69.30 -22.36
N ASP A 482 -30.46 68.75 -21.40
CA ASP A 482 -31.94 68.98 -21.33
C ASP A 482 -32.31 70.33 -20.79
N LYS A 483 -31.63 70.91 -19.77
CA LYS A 483 -31.90 72.25 -19.22
C LYS A 483 -31.66 73.38 -20.19
N LYS A 484 -30.86 73.22 -21.24
CA LYS A 484 -30.67 74.20 -22.31
C LYS A 484 -31.77 74.20 -23.37
N GLY A 485 -32.55 73.12 -23.44
CA GLY A 485 -33.71 73.07 -24.32
C GLY A 485 -34.85 73.90 -23.84
N GLU A 486 -34.98 74.20 -22.53
CA GLU A 486 -36.06 74.95 -21.94
C GLU A 486 -35.78 76.49 -21.86
N GLU A 487 -34.52 76.96 -21.97
CA GLU A 487 -34.16 78.38 -21.94
C GLU A 487 -34.10 79.08 -23.32
N SER A 488 -34.39 78.36 -24.41
CA SER A 488 -34.37 78.89 -25.78
C SER A 488 -35.75 78.83 -26.50
N LEU A 489 -36.79 78.81 -25.73
CA LEU A 489 -38.17 79.05 -26.24
C LEU A 489 -38.64 80.47 -25.79
#